data_86a507c7a51b9d7154847ae11582a924
#
_entry.id   86a507c7a51b9d7154847ae11582a924
#
_cell.length_a   1.000
_cell.length_b   1.000
_cell.length_c   1.000
_cell.angle_alpha   90.00
_cell.angle_beta   90.00
_cell.angle_gamma   90.00
#
_symmetry.space_group_name_H-M   'P 1'
#
loop_
_entity.id
_entity.type
_entity.pdbx_description
1 polymer ?
#
loop_
_entity_poly.entity_id
_entity_poly.type
_entity_poly.pdbx_seq_one_letter_code
_entity_poly.pdbx_strand_id
1 'polypeptide(L)'
;MNLLSIGGSDPSSGAGIQSDIKTFSTLDVHGLTIITAITGQNTTNFGMVEPVSKEILQNQWEAIISDFKIDGIKIGMVYNSQIIKTLYQNLKKLKIPIIVDPVIKSTTGGMLIKESAITDFKKFIIPLATIITPNRFEAEILTKTKINSKNTPEKIAKMIQRMGAKLSLIHI
;
A
#
# COMPACT_ATOMS: atom_id res chain seq x y z
N MET A 1 -6.76 -3.96 -20.13
CA MET A 1 -6.95 -3.49 -18.75
C MET A 1 -5.61 -3.01 -18.21
N ASN A 2 -5.56 -1.80 -17.65
CA ASN A 2 -4.34 -1.20 -17.11
C ASN A 2 -4.44 -1.12 -15.59
N LEU A 3 -3.58 -1.81 -14.87
CA LEU A 3 -3.52 -1.76 -13.41
C LEU A 3 -2.26 -1.02 -12.96
N LEU A 4 -2.42 -0.11 -12.00
CA LEU A 4 -1.33 0.67 -11.45
C LEU A 4 -0.93 0.12 -10.07
N SER A 5 0.32 -0.33 -9.94
CA SER A 5 0.93 -0.61 -8.64
C SER A 5 1.67 0.62 -8.12
N ILE A 6 1.32 1.05 -6.91
CA ILE A 6 1.98 2.13 -6.17
C ILE A 6 2.66 1.51 -4.95
N GLY A 7 3.98 1.52 -4.90
CA GLY A 7 4.70 0.86 -3.81
C GLY A 7 6.20 1.02 -3.83
N GLY A 8 6.87 0.37 -2.90
CA GLY A 8 8.32 0.32 -2.84
C GLY A 8 8.92 -0.59 -3.90
N SER A 9 10.14 -0.29 -4.31
CA SER A 9 10.95 -1.14 -5.18
C SER A 9 11.76 -2.12 -4.34
N ASP A 10 11.56 -3.42 -4.59
CA ASP A 10 12.32 -4.53 -3.99
C ASP A 10 13.29 -5.11 -5.03
N PRO A 11 14.63 -4.91 -4.87
CA PRO A 11 15.61 -5.40 -5.83
C PRO A 11 15.65 -6.93 -5.94
N SER A 12 15.19 -7.66 -4.90
CA SER A 12 15.10 -9.12 -4.95
C SER A 12 13.90 -9.64 -5.74
N SER A 13 12.96 -8.75 -6.07
CA SER A 13 11.71 -9.08 -6.78
C SER A 13 10.81 -10.11 -6.06
N GLY A 14 11.00 -10.30 -4.75
CA GLY A 14 10.16 -11.15 -3.90
C GLY A 14 8.90 -10.44 -3.41
N ALA A 15 8.91 -9.11 -3.41
CA ALA A 15 7.82 -8.23 -2.99
C ALA A 15 7.79 -6.96 -3.86
N GLY A 16 7.14 -5.90 -3.35
CA GLY A 16 7.10 -4.58 -3.96
C GLY A 16 6.46 -4.56 -5.33
N ILE A 17 6.71 -3.48 -6.07
CA ILE A 17 6.17 -3.29 -7.43
C ILE A 17 6.62 -4.39 -8.39
N GLN A 18 7.79 -4.96 -8.20
CA GLN A 18 8.32 -6.03 -9.06
C GLN A 18 7.47 -7.30 -8.97
N SER A 19 7.05 -7.68 -7.76
CA SER A 19 6.14 -8.81 -7.56
C SER A 19 4.75 -8.53 -8.13
N ASP A 20 4.26 -7.30 -7.98
CA ASP A 20 2.97 -6.89 -8.53
C ASP A 20 2.98 -6.97 -10.07
N ILE A 21 4.04 -6.47 -10.74
CA ILE A 21 4.17 -6.53 -12.21
C ILE A 21 4.24 -7.97 -12.71
N LYS A 22 4.96 -8.85 -12.02
CA LYS A 22 4.98 -10.29 -12.36
C LYS A 22 3.56 -10.88 -12.30
N THR A 23 2.82 -10.57 -11.24
CA THR A 23 1.44 -11.02 -11.07
C THR A 23 0.54 -10.49 -12.17
N PHE A 24 0.61 -9.20 -12.48
CA PHE A 24 -0.17 -8.59 -13.56
C PHE A 24 0.14 -9.24 -14.91
N SER A 25 1.42 -9.45 -15.21
CA SER A 25 1.86 -10.13 -16.45
C SER A 25 1.32 -11.56 -16.55
N THR A 26 1.32 -12.31 -15.44
CA THR A 26 0.78 -13.69 -15.40
C THR A 26 -0.73 -13.72 -15.67
N LEU A 27 -1.44 -12.65 -15.34
CA LEU A 27 -2.87 -12.50 -15.56
C LEU A 27 -3.23 -11.80 -16.88
N ASP A 28 -2.27 -11.59 -17.77
CA ASP A 28 -2.41 -10.88 -19.06
C ASP A 28 -2.98 -9.46 -18.89
N VAL A 29 -2.49 -8.77 -17.85
CA VAL A 29 -2.87 -7.39 -17.52
C VAL A 29 -1.67 -6.48 -17.72
N HIS A 30 -1.87 -5.34 -18.37
CA HIS A 30 -0.84 -4.32 -18.49
C HIS A 30 -0.58 -3.64 -17.14
N GLY A 31 0.62 -3.85 -16.61
CA GLY A 31 1.04 -3.32 -15.32
C GLY A 31 1.79 -2.00 -15.45
N LEU A 32 1.29 -0.97 -14.75
CA LEU A 32 1.93 0.33 -14.59
C LEU A 32 2.48 0.46 -13.18
N THR A 33 3.49 1.31 -12.96
CA THR A 33 4.09 1.47 -11.64
C THR A 33 4.34 2.90 -11.24
N ILE A 34 4.17 3.20 -9.94
CA ILE A 34 4.69 4.40 -9.28
C ILE A 34 5.52 3.95 -8.08
N ILE A 35 6.80 4.32 -8.07
CA ILE A 35 7.73 4.01 -7.00
C ILE A 35 7.58 5.04 -5.89
N THR A 36 7.34 4.56 -4.66
CA THR A 36 7.25 5.40 -3.45
C THR A 36 8.56 5.45 -2.67
N ALA A 37 9.33 4.38 -2.73
CA ALA A 37 10.64 4.25 -2.09
C ALA A 37 11.48 3.19 -2.79
N ILE A 38 12.79 3.34 -2.72
CA ILE A 38 13.75 2.33 -3.11
C ILE A 38 14.24 1.64 -1.83
N THR A 39 14.30 0.30 -1.83
CA THR A 39 14.80 -0.46 -0.69
C THR A 39 16.05 -1.24 -1.07
N GLY A 40 16.97 -1.36 -0.12
CA GLY A 40 18.08 -2.30 -0.17
C GLY A 40 17.71 -3.56 0.62
N GLN A 41 17.09 -4.54 -0.03
CA GLN A 41 16.65 -5.76 0.65
C GLN A 41 16.91 -7.01 -0.19
N ASN A 42 16.95 -8.15 0.48
CA ASN A 42 16.97 -9.47 -0.12
C ASN A 42 16.15 -10.45 0.74
N THR A 43 16.25 -11.74 0.47
CA THR A 43 15.44 -12.77 1.15
C THR A 43 15.76 -12.93 2.64
N THR A 44 16.90 -12.44 3.10
CA THR A 44 17.39 -12.61 4.50
C THR A 44 17.58 -11.30 5.23
N ASN A 45 17.83 -10.20 4.53
CA ASN A 45 18.18 -8.92 5.13
C ASN A 45 17.32 -7.78 4.57
N PHE A 46 17.02 -6.83 5.46
CA PHE A 46 16.41 -5.55 5.14
C PHE A 46 17.36 -4.42 5.54
N GLY A 47 17.83 -3.67 4.57
CA GLY A 47 18.77 -2.58 4.74
C GLY A 47 18.12 -1.20 4.70
N MET A 48 18.64 -0.33 3.83
CA MET A 48 18.18 1.05 3.71
C MET A 48 16.84 1.17 2.98
N VAL A 49 16.10 2.22 3.34
CA VAL A 49 14.91 2.70 2.63
C VAL A 49 15.11 4.15 2.27
N GLU A 50 15.07 4.44 0.98
CA GLU A 50 15.12 5.82 0.46
C GLU A 50 13.77 6.18 -0.18
N PRO A 51 12.94 7.01 0.47
CA PRO A 51 11.69 7.47 -0.12
C PRO A 51 11.97 8.41 -1.28
N VAL A 52 11.18 8.30 -2.34
CA VAL A 52 11.26 9.29 -3.43
C VAL A 52 10.76 10.66 -2.96
N SER A 53 11.24 11.73 -3.58
CA SER A 53 10.75 13.08 -3.26
C SER A 53 9.30 13.27 -3.74
N LYS A 54 8.64 14.30 -3.18
CA LYS A 54 7.29 14.67 -3.61
C LYS A 54 7.24 14.99 -5.10
N GLU A 55 8.25 15.66 -5.60
CA GLU A 55 8.37 16.10 -6.99
C GLU A 55 8.50 14.88 -7.93
N ILE A 56 9.34 13.91 -7.57
CA ILE A 56 9.46 12.65 -8.32
C ILE A 56 8.15 11.87 -8.29
N LEU A 57 7.50 11.76 -7.13
CA LEU A 57 6.22 11.06 -7.02
C LEU A 57 5.14 11.71 -7.90
N GLN A 58 5.08 13.04 -7.90
CA GLN A 58 4.13 13.80 -8.71
C GLN A 58 4.44 13.67 -10.20
N ASN A 59 5.70 13.72 -10.60
CA ASN A 59 6.12 13.56 -11.99
C ASN A 59 5.79 12.15 -12.53
N GLN A 60 6.04 11.10 -11.74
CA GLN A 60 5.60 9.74 -12.09
C GLN A 60 4.07 9.67 -12.30
N TRP A 61 3.30 10.29 -11.39
CA TRP A 61 1.84 10.31 -11.49
C TRP A 61 1.38 10.99 -12.78
N GLU A 62 1.90 12.19 -13.08
CA GLU A 62 1.55 12.96 -14.28
C GLU A 62 1.91 12.23 -15.56
N ALA A 63 3.08 11.60 -15.61
CA ALA A 63 3.49 10.79 -16.75
C ALA A 63 2.52 9.64 -17.04
N ILE A 64 2.05 8.94 -15.99
CA ILE A 64 1.13 7.82 -16.16
C ILE A 64 -0.25 8.30 -16.58
N ILE A 65 -0.83 9.30 -15.89
CA ILE A 65 -2.22 9.70 -16.16
C ILE A 65 -2.38 10.48 -17.46
N SER A 66 -1.31 11.05 -18.02
CA SER A 66 -1.35 11.75 -19.31
C SER A 66 -1.47 10.79 -20.51
N ASP A 67 -1.08 9.53 -20.34
CA ASP A 67 -1.00 8.56 -21.44
C ASP A 67 -1.94 7.35 -21.24
N PHE A 68 -2.16 6.93 -19.98
CA PHE A 68 -2.89 5.70 -19.69
C PHE A 68 -4.22 5.95 -18.97
N LYS A 69 -5.28 5.28 -19.44
CA LYS A 69 -6.50 5.10 -18.66
C LYS A 69 -6.25 3.98 -17.64
N ILE A 70 -6.34 4.31 -16.35
CA ILE A 70 -6.17 3.36 -15.25
C ILE A 70 -7.51 2.74 -14.90
N ASP A 71 -7.58 1.40 -14.85
CA ASP A 71 -8.78 0.64 -14.54
C ASP A 71 -8.85 0.21 -13.05
N GLY A 72 -7.70 0.14 -12.36
CA GLY A 72 -7.62 -0.17 -10.94
C GLY A 72 -6.23 0.13 -10.37
N ILE A 73 -6.15 0.30 -9.06
CA ILE A 73 -4.90 0.64 -8.35
C ILE A 73 -4.67 -0.34 -7.21
N LYS A 74 -3.42 -0.80 -7.06
CA LYS A 74 -2.93 -1.43 -5.83
C LYS A 74 -1.98 -0.46 -5.14
N ILE A 75 -2.19 -0.21 -3.86
CA ILE A 75 -1.29 0.55 -2.99
C ILE A 75 -0.63 -0.42 -2.01
N GLY A 76 0.69 -0.49 -2.05
CA GLY A 76 1.51 -1.21 -1.08
C GLY A 76 2.25 -0.25 -0.14
N MET A 77 3.57 -0.33 -0.12
CA MET A 77 4.44 0.48 0.76
C MET A 77 4.29 1.98 0.50
N VAL A 78 3.97 2.74 1.56
CA VAL A 78 3.90 4.21 1.58
C VAL A 78 4.65 4.75 2.80
N TYR A 79 5.95 4.92 2.67
CA TYR A 79 6.93 5.02 3.76
C TYR A 79 6.69 6.18 4.76
N ASN A 80 6.24 7.35 4.30
CA ASN A 80 6.13 8.55 5.13
C ASN A 80 4.90 9.41 4.83
N SER A 81 4.64 10.37 5.70
CA SER A 81 3.49 11.29 5.61
C SER A 81 3.48 12.15 4.34
N GLN A 82 4.64 12.50 3.79
CA GLN A 82 4.72 13.30 2.56
C GLN A 82 4.19 12.50 1.37
N ILE A 83 4.63 11.26 1.22
CA ILE A 83 4.15 10.33 0.17
C ILE A 83 2.66 10.10 0.33
N ILE A 84 2.19 9.79 1.55
CA ILE A 84 0.77 9.57 1.85
C ILE A 84 -0.10 10.75 1.42
N LYS A 85 0.28 11.97 1.81
CA LYS A 85 -0.50 13.17 1.48
C LYS A 85 -0.50 13.48 -0.02
N THR A 86 0.63 13.27 -0.70
CA THR A 86 0.72 13.44 -2.15
C THR A 86 -0.16 12.44 -2.89
N LEU A 87 -0.10 11.17 -2.52
CA LEU A 87 -0.99 10.14 -3.08
C LEU A 87 -2.46 10.46 -2.84
N TYR A 88 -2.83 10.86 -1.63
CA TYR A 88 -4.21 11.24 -1.33
C TYR A 88 -4.72 12.35 -2.23
N GLN A 89 -3.93 13.41 -2.49
CA GLN A 89 -4.35 14.50 -3.38
C GLN A 89 -4.62 14.01 -4.80
N ASN A 90 -3.84 13.07 -5.29
CA ASN A 90 -3.99 12.50 -6.62
C ASN A 90 -5.18 11.52 -6.72
N LEU A 91 -5.41 10.74 -5.68
CA LEU A 91 -6.33 9.60 -5.71
C LEU A 91 -7.76 9.93 -5.25
N LYS A 92 -7.96 10.93 -4.39
CA LYS A 92 -9.24 11.22 -3.71
C LYS A 92 -10.44 11.49 -4.63
N LYS A 93 -10.19 11.87 -5.90
CA LYS A 93 -11.25 12.15 -6.90
C LYS A 93 -11.50 10.97 -7.84
N LEU A 94 -10.68 9.94 -7.79
CA LEU A 94 -10.84 8.79 -8.68
C LEU A 94 -12.02 7.92 -8.24
N LYS A 95 -12.73 7.39 -9.22
CA LYS A 95 -13.88 6.49 -9.02
C LYS A 95 -13.58 5.08 -9.53
N ILE A 96 -12.34 4.63 -9.35
CA ILE A 96 -11.89 3.30 -9.75
C ILE A 96 -11.58 2.45 -8.51
N PRO A 97 -11.56 1.12 -8.60
CA PRO A 97 -11.20 0.25 -7.48
C PRO A 97 -9.77 0.52 -6.99
N ILE A 98 -9.60 0.65 -5.67
CA ILE A 98 -8.31 0.78 -5.02
C ILE A 98 -8.17 -0.34 -3.99
N ILE A 99 -7.17 -1.20 -4.18
CA ILE A 99 -6.79 -2.24 -3.24
C ILE A 99 -5.63 -1.70 -2.40
N VAL A 100 -5.76 -1.74 -1.09
CA VAL A 100 -4.72 -1.30 -0.16
C VAL A 100 -4.16 -2.49 0.59
N ASP A 101 -2.90 -2.79 0.36
CA ASP A 101 -2.11 -3.71 1.16
C ASP A 101 -1.29 -2.88 2.17
N PRO A 102 -1.68 -2.85 3.47
CA PRO A 102 -1.12 -1.92 4.44
C PRO A 102 0.23 -2.39 4.97
N VAL A 103 1.22 -2.49 4.10
CA VAL A 103 2.54 -3.04 4.40
C VAL A 103 3.25 -2.19 5.46
N ILE A 104 3.24 -2.67 6.71
CA ILE A 104 3.84 -1.97 7.86
C ILE A 104 5.25 -2.50 8.14
N LYS A 105 5.46 -3.80 8.03
CA LYS A 105 6.73 -4.47 8.36
C LYS A 105 7.07 -5.52 7.32
N SER A 106 8.35 -5.60 6.92
CA SER A 106 8.82 -6.66 6.04
C SER A 106 8.87 -8.01 6.77
N THR A 107 8.87 -9.10 6.03
CA THR A 107 9.06 -10.46 6.58
C THR A 107 10.42 -10.61 7.30
N THR A 108 11.42 -9.85 6.89
CA THR A 108 12.76 -9.80 7.49
C THR A 108 12.88 -8.80 8.64
N GLY A 109 11.76 -8.15 9.05
CA GLY A 109 11.67 -7.34 10.25
C GLY A 109 11.85 -5.83 10.08
N GLY A 110 12.17 -5.33 8.88
CA GLY A 110 12.31 -3.89 8.61
C GLY A 110 10.97 -3.14 8.62
N MET A 111 10.97 -1.91 9.14
CA MET A 111 9.77 -1.05 9.09
C MET A 111 9.62 -0.43 7.71
N LEU A 112 8.47 -0.64 7.09
CA LEU A 112 8.10 -0.20 5.74
C LEU A 112 7.22 1.06 5.74
N ILE A 113 6.83 1.50 6.92
CA ILE A 113 6.17 2.79 7.17
C ILE A 113 6.77 3.42 8.43
N LYS A 114 7.03 4.72 8.42
CA LYS A 114 7.43 5.43 9.65
C LYS A 114 6.27 5.43 10.63
N GLU A 115 6.52 5.17 11.90
CA GLU A 115 5.50 5.14 12.95
C GLU A 115 4.67 6.44 12.99
N SER A 116 5.36 7.58 12.82
CA SER A 116 4.72 8.90 12.73
C SER A 116 3.74 9.04 11.55
N ALA A 117 3.86 8.20 10.52
CA ALA A 117 3.01 8.23 9.33
C ALA A 117 1.77 7.34 9.43
N ILE A 118 1.67 6.45 10.43
CA ILE A 118 0.52 5.53 10.60
C ILE A 118 -0.80 6.31 10.80
N THR A 119 -0.75 7.43 11.50
CA THR A 119 -1.94 8.28 11.68
C THR A 119 -2.42 8.88 10.36
N ASP A 120 -1.50 9.37 9.54
CA ASP A 120 -1.82 9.90 8.21
C ASP A 120 -2.29 8.78 7.26
N PHE A 121 -1.71 7.58 7.34
CA PHE A 121 -2.16 6.42 6.59
C PHE A 121 -3.63 6.08 6.90
N LYS A 122 -3.99 6.03 8.18
CA LYS A 122 -5.36 5.79 8.63
C LYS A 122 -6.32 6.88 8.17
N LYS A 123 -5.88 8.14 8.18
CA LYS A 123 -6.70 9.30 7.83
C LYS A 123 -6.90 9.46 6.32
N PHE A 124 -5.89 9.15 5.52
CA PHE A 124 -5.87 9.52 4.10
C PHE A 124 -5.90 8.33 3.14
N ILE A 125 -5.29 7.18 3.49
CA ILE A 125 -5.22 6.03 2.58
C ILE A 125 -6.36 5.05 2.81
N ILE A 126 -6.65 4.68 4.07
CA ILE A 126 -7.71 3.71 4.35
C ILE A 126 -9.07 4.13 3.78
N PRO A 127 -9.50 5.43 3.86
CA PRO A 127 -10.78 5.84 3.27
C PRO A 127 -10.87 5.73 1.74
N LEU A 128 -9.73 5.62 1.03
CA LEU A 128 -9.71 5.40 -0.41
C LEU A 128 -9.92 3.93 -0.78
N ALA A 129 -9.73 3.02 0.16
CA ALA A 129 -9.71 1.59 -0.13
C ALA A 129 -11.10 1.05 -0.50
N THR A 130 -11.21 0.45 -1.68
CA THR A 130 -12.29 -0.48 -2.00
C THR A 130 -12.11 -1.76 -1.18
N ILE A 131 -10.89 -2.28 -1.10
CA ILE A 131 -10.52 -3.41 -0.26
C ILE A 131 -9.21 -3.08 0.43
N ILE A 132 -9.12 -3.39 1.72
CA ILE A 132 -7.86 -3.39 2.47
C ILE A 132 -7.56 -4.79 2.98
N THR A 133 -6.30 -5.24 2.86
CA THR A 133 -5.89 -6.63 3.09
C THR A 133 -4.81 -6.76 4.17
N PRO A 134 -5.03 -6.28 5.40
CA PRO A 134 -4.03 -6.38 6.45
C PRO A 134 -3.82 -7.83 6.89
N ASN A 135 -2.57 -8.19 7.20
CA ASN A 135 -2.31 -9.36 8.01
C ASN A 135 -2.67 -9.09 9.49
N ARG A 136 -2.59 -10.15 10.33
CA ARG A 136 -2.93 -10.03 11.76
C ARG A 136 -2.17 -8.91 12.47
N PHE A 137 -0.85 -8.83 12.27
CA PHE A 137 0.01 -7.83 12.91
C PHE A 137 -0.37 -6.40 12.49
N GLU A 138 -0.61 -6.17 11.21
CA GLU A 138 -1.02 -4.89 10.66
C GLU A 138 -2.39 -4.46 11.16
N ALA A 139 -3.34 -5.39 11.21
CA ALA A 139 -4.68 -5.14 11.72
C ALA A 139 -4.65 -4.72 13.20
N GLU A 140 -3.81 -5.36 14.02
CA GLU A 140 -3.61 -5.00 15.43
C GLU A 140 -2.98 -3.61 15.58
N ILE A 141 -2.01 -3.24 14.75
CA ILE A 141 -1.40 -1.90 14.75
C ILE A 141 -2.41 -0.84 14.32
N LEU A 142 -3.12 -1.07 13.21
CA LEU A 142 -4.09 -0.12 12.68
C LEU A 142 -5.22 0.16 13.68
N THR A 143 -5.68 -0.86 14.39
CA THR A 143 -6.79 -0.71 15.35
C THR A 143 -6.34 -0.45 16.79
N LYS A 144 -5.03 -0.57 17.07
CA LYS A 144 -4.46 -0.56 18.42
C LYS A 144 -5.13 -1.59 19.34
N THR A 145 -5.58 -2.72 18.79
CA THR A 145 -6.36 -3.74 19.49
C THR A 145 -5.82 -5.12 19.13
N LYS A 146 -5.54 -5.94 20.15
CA LYS A 146 -5.06 -7.32 19.97
C LYS A 146 -6.20 -8.25 19.57
N ILE A 147 -5.93 -9.12 18.59
CA ILE A 147 -6.84 -10.19 18.19
C ILE A 147 -6.79 -11.31 19.26
N ASN A 148 -7.94 -11.59 19.87
CA ASN A 148 -8.11 -12.61 20.90
C ASN A 148 -9.59 -13.05 20.97
N SER A 149 -9.97 -13.85 21.97
CA SER A 149 -11.36 -14.33 22.13
C SER A 149 -12.41 -13.24 22.30
N LYS A 150 -12.05 -12.05 22.84
CA LYS A 150 -12.95 -10.89 22.98
C LYS A 150 -13.00 -10.04 21.71
N ASN A 151 -11.85 -9.92 21.03
CA ASN A 151 -11.65 -9.12 19.82
C ASN A 151 -11.33 -10.06 18.67
N THR A 152 -12.34 -10.65 18.08
CA THR A 152 -12.19 -11.59 16.96
C THR A 152 -11.74 -10.87 15.69
N PRO A 153 -11.17 -11.59 14.70
CA PRO A 153 -10.79 -11.00 13.41
C PRO A 153 -11.94 -10.20 12.78
N GLU A 154 -13.18 -10.70 12.87
CA GLU A 154 -14.36 -10.02 12.30
C GLU A 154 -14.64 -8.67 12.98
N LYS A 155 -14.47 -8.59 14.31
CA LYS A 155 -14.59 -7.31 15.04
C LYS A 155 -13.52 -6.33 14.61
N ILE A 156 -12.28 -6.79 14.48
CA ILE A 156 -11.15 -5.97 14.03
C ILE A 156 -11.37 -5.51 12.58
N ALA A 157 -11.81 -6.39 11.68
CA ALA A 157 -12.15 -6.03 10.30
C ALA A 157 -13.23 -4.92 10.26
N LYS A 158 -14.27 -5.03 11.08
CA LYS A 158 -15.29 -3.98 11.20
C LYS A 158 -14.74 -2.66 11.74
N MET A 159 -13.75 -2.70 12.64
CA MET A 159 -13.08 -1.48 13.11
C MET A 159 -12.33 -0.80 11.95
N ILE A 160 -11.63 -1.56 11.11
CA ILE A 160 -10.94 -1.03 9.93
C ILE A 160 -11.94 -0.47 8.91
N GLN A 161 -13.05 -1.15 8.66
CA GLN A 161 -14.12 -0.62 7.81
C GLN A 161 -14.65 0.73 8.30
N ARG A 162 -14.82 0.91 9.62
CA ARG A 162 -15.23 2.19 10.21
C ARG A 162 -14.20 3.31 10.02
N MET A 163 -12.97 3.00 9.65
CA MET A 163 -11.97 4.00 9.23
C MET A 163 -12.17 4.45 7.78
N GLY A 164 -13.11 3.84 7.03
CA GLY A 164 -13.54 4.27 5.71
C GLY A 164 -13.34 3.26 4.57
N ALA A 165 -12.65 2.14 4.78
CA ALA A 165 -12.53 1.09 3.77
C ALA A 165 -13.89 0.43 3.49
N LYS A 166 -14.21 0.14 2.21
CA LYS A 166 -15.47 -0.53 1.88
C LYS A 166 -15.49 -2.00 2.32
N LEU A 167 -14.37 -2.69 2.14
CA LEU A 167 -14.17 -4.08 2.58
C LEU A 167 -12.84 -4.21 3.32
N SER A 168 -12.79 -5.08 4.32
CA SER A 168 -11.56 -5.44 5.03
C SER A 168 -11.44 -6.96 5.09
N LEU A 169 -10.32 -7.48 4.60
CA LEU A 169 -9.96 -8.91 4.59
C LEU A 169 -8.69 -9.09 5.43
N ILE A 170 -8.81 -9.70 6.60
CA ILE A 170 -7.65 -9.96 7.47
C ILE A 170 -7.07 -11.34 7.15
N HIS A 171 -5.79 -11.37 6.81
CA HIS A 171 -5.01 -12.61 6.68
C HIS A 171 -4.54 -13.05 8.08
N ILE A 172 -4.87 -14.30 8.47
CA ILE A 172 -4.57 -14.87 9.80
C ILE A 172 -3.47 -15.91 9.66
#